data_b2ca57f0964e860ffd3b2832041dba14
#
_entry.id   b2ca57f0964e860ffd3b2832041dba14
#
_cell.length_a   1.000
_cell.length_b   1.000
_cell.length_c   1.000
_cell.angle_alpha   90.00
_cell.angle_beta   90.00
_cell.angle_gamma   90.00
#
_symmetry.space_group_name_H-M   'P 1'
#
loop_
_entity.id
_entity.type
_entity.pdbx_description
1 polymer ?
#
loop_
_entity_poly.entity_id
_entity_poly.type
_entity_poly.pdbx_seq_one_letter_code
_entity_poly.pdbx_strand_id
1 'polypeptide(L)'
;MKCYILRWNPERNTFKQKDFEEFQNDFNNGEEHSLRWEIEQWEEAEKGNLFILVQYSTANEGIAMIGKFASDPYERFNPKTGKTVHVADLEVLSVFDRGPDSKILVTFQLEKEFPEISWHEGVNGELIDNFVADRLTLRINDELQTRDIWDRWTFGEFMGLEMYYLNN
;
A
#
# COMPACT_ATOMS: atom_id res chain seq x y z
N MET A 1 7.79 11.06 -7.35
CA MET A 1 8.19 9.89 -6.54
C MET A 1 7.46 8.66 -7.05
N LYS A 2 8.17 7.54 -7.19
CA LYS A 2 7.58 6.31 -7.71
C LYS A 2 6.66 5.68 -6.69
N CYS A 3 5.56 5.11 -7.18
CA CYS A 3 4.56 4.45 -6.36
C CYS A 3 4.25 3.07 -6.94
N TYR A 4 4.12 2.10 -6.05
CA TYR A 4 3.88 0.70 -6.39
C TYR A 4 2.57 0.23 -5.80
N ILE A 5 1.81 -0.52 -6.58
CA ILE A 5 0.62 -1.21 -6.08
C ILE A 5 1.03 -2.61 -5.65
N LEU A 6 0.78 -2.91 -4.38
CA LEU A 6 0.91 -4.26 -3.83
C LEU A 6 -0.49 -4.86 -3.74
N ARG A 7 -0.62 -6.08 -4.22
CA ARG A 7 -1.94 -6.75 -4.26
C ARG A 7 -1.98 -7.89 -3.27
N TRP A 8 -2.99 -7.88 -2.46
CA TRP A 8 -3.13 -8.84 -1.37
C TRP A 8 -4.47 -9.56 -1.44
N ASN A 9 -4.40 -10.88 -1.54
CA ASN A 9 -5.55 -11.75 -1.39
C ASN A 9 -5.27 -12.67 -0.20
N PRO A 10 -6.00 -12.51 0.92
CA PRO A 10 -5.76 -13.30 2.13
C PRO A 10 -5.88 -14.81 1.95
N GLU A 11 -6.61 -15.26 0.93
CA GLU A 11 -6.78 -16.67 0.64
C GLU A 11 -5.60 -17.27 -0.14
N ARG A 12 -4.93 -16.45 -0.95
CA ARG A 12 -3.84 -16.89 -1.83
C ARG A 12 -2.44 -16.56 -1.30
N ASN A 13 -2.29 -15.43 -0.65
CA ASN A 13 -1.01 -14.99 -0.13
C ASN A 13 -0.66 -15.69 1.19
N THR A 14 0.62 -15.73 1.52
CA THR A 14 1.09 -16.25 2.82
C THR A 14 0.69 -15.35 3.97
N PHE A 15 0.53 -14.06 3.71
CA PHE A 15 0.00 -13.10 4.66
C PHE A 15 -1.53 -13.27 4.73
N LYS A 16 -1.99 -13.90 5.80
CA LYS A 16 -3.41 -14.24 5.96
C LYS A 16 -4.16 -13.11 6.64
N GLN A 17 -5.48 -13.21 6.65
CA GLN A 17 -6.34 -12.23 7.31
C GLN A 17 -5.99 -12.09 8.80
N LYS A 18 -5.71 -13.20 9.45
CA LYS A 18 -5.28 -13.23 10.85
C LYS A 18 -3.97 -12.48 11.05
N ASP A 19 -3.02 -12.64 10.14
CA ASP A 19 -1.74 -11.95 10.19
C ASP A 19 -1.92 -10.44 10.06
N PHE A 20 -2.83 -10.01 9.19
CA PHE A 20 -3.19 -8.60 9.04
C PHE A 20 -3.77 -8.03 10.33
N GLU A 21 -4.66 -8.76 10.97
CA GLU A 21 -5.27 -8.32 12.22
C GLU A 21 -4.24 -8.19 13.35
N GLU A 22 -3.33 -9.14 13.44
CA GLU A 22 -2.22 -9.09 14.40
C GLU A 22 -1.31 -7.89 14.10
N PHE A 23 -0.99 -7.67 12.84
CA PHE A 23 -0.18 -6.52 12.44
C PHE A 23 -0.88 -5.20 12.78
N GLN A 24 -2.15 -5.08 12.47
CA GLN A 24 -2.96 -3.89 12.76
C GLN A 24 -2.97 -3.59 14.27
N ASN A 25 -3.13 -4.61 15.07
CA ASN A 25 -3.11 -4.49 16.53
C ASN A 25 -1.77 -3.97 17.04
N ASP A 26 -0.68 -4.57 16.57
CA ASP A 26 0.68 -4.16 16.93
C ASP A 26 0.95 -2.73 16.49
N PHE A 27 0.57 -2.39 15.26
CA PHE A 27 0.72 -1.05 14.72
C PHE A 27 -0.02 -0.01 15.56
N ASN A 28 -1.27 -0.29 15.91
CA ASN A 28 -2.08 0.62 16.72
C ASN A 28 -1.56 0.78 18.14
N ASN A 29 -0.84 -0.22 18.66
CA ASN A 29 -0.21 -0.17 19.98
C ASN A 29 1.21 0.42 19.95
N GLY A 30 1.67 0.89 18.81
CA GLY A 30 2.99 1.48 18.64
C GLY A 30 4.14 0.46 18.65
N GLU A 31 3.83 -0.82 18.48
CA GLU A 31 4.85 -1.87 18.40
C GLU A 31 5.40 -1.96 16.98
N GLU A 32 6.72 -2.15 16.86
CA GLU A 32 7.36 -2.36 15.58
C GLU A 32 7.12 -3.79 15.10
N HIS A 33 6.72 -3.91 13.83
CA HIS A 33 6.51 -5.19 13.19
C HIS A 33 7.00 -5.12 11.76
N SER A 34 7.93 -5.98 11.43
CA SER A 34 8.54 -6.05 10.10
C SER A 34 7.62 -6.72 9.11
N LEU A 35 7.40 -6.07 7.98
CA LEU A 35 6.75 -6.67 6.82
C LEU A 35 7.69 -6.61 5.63
N ARG A 36 7.59 -7.61 4.79
CA ARG A 36 8.24 -7.61 3.48
C ARG A 36 7.25 -8.08 2.43
N TRP A 37 7.46 -7.66 1.21
CA TRP A 37 6.54 -7.97 0.12
C TRP A 37 7.30 -8.19 -1.17
N GLU A 38 6.81 -9.11 -2.00
CA GLU A 38 7.38 -9.35 -3.32
C GLU A 38 7.12 -8.17 -4.24
N ILE A 39 8.15 -7.73 -4.95
CA ILE A 39 8.08 -6.63 -5.90
C ILE A 39 8.45 -7.19 -7.27
N GLU A 40 7.46 -7.57 -8.06
CA GLU A 40 7.71 -8.16 -9.37
C GLU A 40 8.35 -7.18 -10.34
N GLN A 41 8.00 -5.90 -10.27
CA GLN A 41 8.62 -4.84 -11.08
C GLN A 41 9.68 -4.09 -10.28
N TRP A 42 10.69 -4.82 -9.88
CA TRP A 42 11.71 -4.37 -8.93
C TRP A 42 12.82 -3.49 -9.54
N GLU A 43 12.97 -3.48 -10.86
CA GLU A 43 14.16 -2.94 -11.52
C GLU A 43 14.40 -1.45 -11.21
N GLU A 44 13.33 -0.68 -11.07
CA GLU A 44 13.40 0.75 -10.75
C GLU A 44 13.05 1.08 -9.31
N ALA A 45 12.72 0.05 -8.51
CA ALA A 45 12.32 0.26 -7.13
C ALA A 45 13.51 0.55 -6.24
N GLU A 46 13.32 1.47 -5.30
CA GLU A 46 14.36 1.84 -4.35
C GLU A 46 13.74 2.26 -3.02
N LYS A 47 14.57 2.22 -1.99
CA LYS A 47 14.20 2.70 -0.65
C LYS A 47 13.57 4.08 -0.72
N GLY A 48 12.45 4.25 -0.02
CA GLY A 48 11.73 5.52 0.02
C GLY A 48 10.61 5.63 -1.02
N ASN A 49 10.56 4.75 -2.01
CA ASN A 49 9.42 4.70 -2.92
C ASN A 49 8.14 4.33 -2.15
N LEU A 50 7.01 4.79 -2.66
CA LEU A 50 5.72 4.58 -2.00
C LEU A 50 5.09 3.26 -2.39
N PHE A 51 4.33 2.70 -1.48
CA PHE A 51 3.46 1.58 -1.79
C PHE A 51 2.04 1.81 -1.30
N ILE A 52 1.11 1.21 -2.01
CA ILE A 52 -0.30 1.15 -1.65
C ILE A 52 -0.69 -0.31 -1.70
N LEU A 53 -1.07 -0.88 -0.56
CA LEU A 53 -1.48 -2.28 -0.46
C LEU A 53 -2.99 -2.38 -0.62
N VAL A 54 -3.42 -3.08 -1.64
CA VAL A 54 -4.83 -3.26 -1.98
C VAL A 54 -5.26 -4.68 -1.67
N GLN A 55 -6.31 -4.81 -0.88
CA GLN A 55 -6.97 -6.09 -0.62
C GLN A 55 -8.00 -6.36 -1.71
N TYR A 56 -7.95 -7.52 -2.33
CA TYR A 56 -8.87 -7.91 -3.38
C TYR A 56 -9.46 -9.31 -3.13
N SER A 57 -10.53 -9.63 -3.87
CA SER A 57 -11.23 -10.94 -3.82
C SER A 57 -11.80 -11.32 -2.45
N THR A 58 -12.23 -10.32 -1.69
CA THR A 58 -12.91 -10.50 -0.40
C THR A 58 -14.08 -9.53 -0.30
N ALA A 59 -14.87 -9.67 0.77
CA ALA A 59 -15.98 -8.76 1.03
C ALA A 59 -15.51 -7.34 1.38
N ASN A 60 -14.25 -7.15 1.77
CA ASN A 60 -13.68 -5.88 2.21
C ASN A 60 -12.58 -5.38 1.28
N GLU A 61 -12.88 -5.32 -0.02
CA GLU A 61 -11.93 -4.87 -1.02
C GLU A 61 -11.65 -3.37 -0.92
N GLY A 62 -10.39 -3.00 -1.05
CA GLY A 62 -9.96 -1.61 -1.02
C GLY A 62 -8.54 -1.45 -0.51
N ILE A 63 -8.14 -0.21 -0.27
CA ILE A 63 -6.80 0.10 0.25
C ILE A 63 -6.73 -0.30 1.73
N ALA A 64 -5.81 -1.20 2.05
CA ALA A 64 -5.63 -1.73 3.40
C ALA A 64 -4.46 -1.09 4.15
N MET A 65 -3.39 -0.74 3.44
CA MET A 65 -2.20 -0.11 4.02
C MET A 65 -1.58 0.85 3.02
N ILE A 66 -0.89 1.85 3.54
CA ILE A 66 -0.03 2.74 2.76
C ILE A 66 1.29 2.92 3.49
N GLY A 67 2.35 3.16 2.74
CA GLY A 67 3.66 3.39 3.32
C GLY A 67 4.74 3.59 2.28
N LYS A 68 5.97 3.30 2.67
CA LYS A 68 7.14 3.41 1.80
C LYS A 68 8.04 2.18 1.94
N PHE A 69 8.87 1.95 0.95
CA PHE A 69 9.87 0.89 1.05
C PHE A 69 10.96 1.29 2.05
N ALA A 70 11.21 0.42 3.01
CA ALA A 70 12.24 0.60 4.02
C ALA A 70 13.61 0.14 3.51
N SER A 71 13.66 -0.55 2.37
CA SER A 71 14.88 -1.03 1.75
C SER A 71 14.78 -0.95 0.23
N ASP A 72 15.93 -1.02 -0.43
CA ASP A 72 15.96 -1.39 -1.85
C ASP A 72 15.50 -2.83 -2.00
N PRO A 73 14.95 -3.23 -3.15
CA PRO A 73 14.63 -4.63 -3.38
C PRO A 73 15.88 -5.52 -3.29
N TYR A 74 15.71 -6.70 -2.75
CA TYR A 74 16.77 -7.69 -2.64
C TYR A 74 16.24 -9.09 -2.98
N GLU A 75 17.15 -9.98 -3.38
CA GLU A 75 16.79 -11.33 -3.74
C GLU A 75 16.49 -12.17 -2.51
N ARG A 76 15.49 -13.00 -2.61
CA ARG A 76 15.11 -13.95 -1.58
C ARG A 76 14.67 -15.25 -2.22
N PHE A 77 15.28 -16.36 -1.77
CA PHE A 77 14.89 -17.69 -2.22
C PHE A 77 13.63 -18.14 -1.46
N ASN A 78 12.64 -18.60 -2.21
CA ASN A 78 11.42 -19.19 -1.64
C ASN A 78 11.51 -20.72 -1.75
N PRO A 79 11.75 -21.43 -0.63
CA PRO A 79 11.88 -22.89 -0.67
C PRO A 79 10.60 -23.62 -1.06
N LYS A 80 9.43 -22.98 -0.89
CA LYS A 80 8.14 -23.58 -1.27
C LYS A 80 7.97 -23.67 -2.77
N THR A 81 8.43 -22.67 -3.50
CA THR A 81 8.31 -22.61 -4.96
C THR A 81 9.61 -22.96 -5.69
N GLY A 82 10.74 -23.00 -4.97
CA GLY A 82 12.07 -23.22 -5.56
C GLY A 82 12.55 -22.03 -6.37
N LYS A 83 11.93 -20.87 -6.25
CA LYS A 83 12.25 -19.67 -7.05
C LYS A 83 12.88 -18.59 -6.19
N THR A 84 13.77 -17.81 -6.81
CA THR A 84 14.29 -16.58 -6.24
C THR A 84 13.41 -15.42 -6.71
N VAL A 85 12.94 -14.63 -5.77
CA VAL A 85 12.10 -13.47 -6.02
C VAL A 85 12.75 -12.23 -5.46
N HIS A 86 12.31 -11.05 -5.91
CA HIS A 86 12.75 -9.79 -5.33
C HIS A 86 11.69 -9.29 -4.36
N VAL A 87 12.14 -8.95 -3.16
CA VAL A 87 11.28 -8.43 -2.09
C VAL A 87 11.85 -7.11 -1.58
N ALA A 88 10.99 -6.30 -0.98
CA ALA A 88 11.41 -5.11 -0.26
C ALA A 88 10.83 -5.14 1.14
N ASP A 89 11.57 -4.59 2.09
CA ASP A 89 11.05 -4.36 3.43
C ASP A 89 10.12 -3.16 3.39
N LEU A 90 9.04 -3.21 4.15
CA LEU A 90 8.01 -2.19 4.16
C LEU A 90 8.02 -1.41 5.46
N GLU A 91 7.93 -0.09 5.34
CA GLU A 91 7.61 0.79 6.45
C GLU A 91 6.17 1.24 6.28
N VAL A 92 5.29 0.72 7.13
CA VAL A 92 3.87 1.02 7.07
C VAL A 92 3.60 2.33 7.78
N LEU A 93 2.92 3.25 7.10
CA LEU A 93 2.57 4.57 7.64
C LEU A 93 1.15 4.60 8.17
N SER A 94 0.25 3.85 7.56
CA SER A 94 -1.14 3.76 8.00
C SER A 94 -1.74 2.41 7.66
N VAL A 95 -2.56 1.91 8.58
CA VAL A 95 -3.33 0.67 8.44
C VAL A 95 -4.79 1.02 8.58
N PHE A 96 -5.62 0.56 7.65
CA PHE A 96 -7.04 0.87 7.63
C PHE A 96 -7.85 -0.33 8.11
N ASP A 97 -8.85 -0.04 8.94
CA ASP A 97 -9.72 -1.06 9.50
C ASP A 97 -10.47 -1.80 8.40
N ARG A 98 -10.91 -3.00 8.73
CA ARG A 98 -11.70 -3.83 7.84
C ARG A 98 -13.14 -3.40 7.86
N GLY A 99 -13.80 -3.61 6.73
CA GLY A 99 -15.20 -3.30 6.56
C GLY A 99 -15.42 -2.17 5.57
N PRO A 100 -16.61 -2.09 5.01
CA PRO A 100 -16.91 -1.13 3.94
C PRO A 100 -16.70 0.32 4.35
N ASP A 101 -16.93 0.63 5.62
CA ASP A 101 -16.83 2.02 6.11
C ASP A 101 -15.43 2.38 6.62
N SER A 102 -14.55 1.40 6.73
CA SER A 102 -13.23 1.63 7.31
C SER A 102 -12.08 1.57 6.31
N LYS A 103 -12.29 1.01 5.13
CA LYS A 103 -11.33 1.15 4.03
C LYS A 103 -11.28 2.61 3.59
N ILE A 104 -10.09 3.07 3.24
CA ILE A 104 -9.92 4.47 2.86
C ILE A 104 -10.63 4.77 1.56
N LEU A 105 -10.47 3.89 0.60
CA LEU A 105 -11.16 3.93 -0.68
C LEU A 105 -11.52 2.48 -1.01
N VAL A 106 -12.80 2.23 -1.19
CA VAL A 106 -13.26 0.90 -1.58
C VAL A 106 -13.03 0.66 -3.07
N THR A 107 -12.88 -0.60 -3.45
CA THR A 107 -12.55 -0.98 -4.82
C THR A 107 -13.52 -0.41 -5.85
N PHE A 108 -14.80 -0.41 -5.56
CA PHE A 108 -15.81 0.16 -6.46
C PHE A 108 -15.52 1.62 -6.81
N GLN A 109 -15.12 2.40 -5.83
CA GLN A 109 -14.77 3.81 -6.01
C GLN A 109 -13.46 3.97 -6.76
N LEU A 110 -12.47 3.14 -6.45
CA LEU A 110 -11.17 3.14 -7.13
C LEU A 110 -11.30 2.80 -8.61
N GLU A 111 -12.15 1.84 -8.96
CA GLU A 111 -12.41 1.49 -10.35
C GLU A 111 -13.01 2.64 -11.15
N LYS A 112 -13.88 3.42 -10.52
CA LYS A 112 -14.49 4.58 -11.15
C LYS A 112 -13.50 5.71 -11.38
N GLU A 113 -12.69 6.02 -10.37
CA GLU A 113 -11.79 7.17 -10.40
C GLU A 113 -10.46 6.87 -11.07
N PHE A 114 -10.00 5.61 -11.01
CA PHE A 114 -8.70 5.19 -11.54
C PHE A 114 -8.83 3.91 -12.37
N PRO A 115 -9.54 3.97 -13.50
CA PRO A 115 -9.71 2.78 -14.36
C PRO A 115 -8.42 2.31 -15.04
N GLU A 116 -7.36 3.14 -14.99
CA GLU A 116 -6.05 2.80 -15.55
C GLU A 116 -5.34 1.70 -14.75
N ILE A 117 -5.76 1.47 -13.51
CA ILE A 117 -5.16 0.47 -12.61
C ILE A 117 -6.12 -0.72 -12.47
N SER A 118 -5.60 -1.94 -12.53
CA SER A 118 -6.36 -3.12 -12.17
C SER A 118 -6.42 -3.25 -10.66
N TRP A 119 -7.62 -3.25 -10.10
CA TRP A 119 -7.83 -3.30 -8.64
C TRP A 119 -8.12 -4.70 -8.11
N HIS A 120 -8.33 -5.67 -8.99
CA HIS A 120 -8.62 -7.05 -8.59
C HIS A 120 -7.39 -7.94 -8.68
N GLU A 121 -6.91 -8.19 -9.89
CA GLU A 121 -5.77 -9.06 -10.11
C GLU A 121 -4.71 -8.34 -10.93
N GLY A 122 -3.47 -8.73 -10.76
CA GLY A 122 -2.37 -8.15 -11.50
C GLY A 122 -1.03 -8.48 -10.87
N VAL A 123 0.00 -7.80 -11.36
CA VAL A 123 1.37 -7.92 -10.89
C VAL A 123 1.46 -7.49 -9.43
N ASN A 124 2.13 -8.26 -8.60
CA ASN A 124 2.38 -7.88 -7.22
C ASN A 124 3.64 -7.01 -7.16
N GLY A 125 3.49 -5.79 -6.68
CA GLY A 125 4.56 -4.80 -6.76
C GLY A 125 4.66 -4.21 -8.16
N GLU A 126 3.55 -3.69 -8.66
CA GLU A 126 3.46 -3.02 -9.97
C GLU A 126 3.77 -1.55 -9.85
N LEU A 127 4.73 -1.08 -10.65
CA LEU A 127 5.02 0.35 -10.78
C LEU A 127 3.90 1.01 -11.57
N ILE A 128 3.25 1.99 -10.98
CA ILE A 128 2.21 2.74 -11.67
C ILE A 128 2.77 4.00 -12.33
N ASP A 129 2.13 4.44 -13.41
CA ASP A 129 2.50 5.66 -14.12
C ASP A 129 2.51 6.86 -13.17
N ASN A 130 3.51 7.71 -13.27
CA ASN A 130 3.68 8.86 -12.36
C ASN A 130 2.47 9.78 -12.33
N PHE A 131 1.84 10.02 -13.47
CA PHE A 131 0.68 10.89 -13.54
C PHE A 131 -0.51 10.28 -12.79
N VAL A 132 -0.72 8.98 -12.93
CA VAL A 132 -1.76 8.25 -12.20
C VAL A 132 -1.42 8.20 -10.71
N ALA A 133 -0.15 7.96 -10.37
CA ALA A 133 0.32 7.96 -8.99
C ALA A 133 0.06 9.29 -8.29
N ASP A 134 0.33 10.40 -8.95
CA ASP A 134 0.10 11.73 -8.38
C ASP A 134 -1.38 11.96 -8.10
N ARG A 135 -2.25 11.60 -9.03
CA ARG A 135 -3.69 11.71 -8.85
C ARG A 135 -4.19 10.84 -7.70
N LEU A 136 -3.71 9.60 -7.64
CA LEU A 136 -4.11 8.64 -6.62
C LEU A 136 -3.67 9.09 -5.21
N THR A 137 -2.44 9.53 -5.08
CA THR A 137 -1.92 9.98 -3.78
C THR A 137 -2.60 11.25 -3.29
N LEU A 138 -2.90 12.18 -4.19
CA LEU A 138 -3.71 13.37 -3.85
C LEU A 138 -5.10 12.95 -3.37
N ARG A 139 -5.71 12.00 -4.04
CA ARG A 139 -7.04 11.49 -3.64
C ARG A 139 -7.02 10.83 -2.27
N ILE A 140 -5.98 10.05 -2.00
CA ILE A 140 -5.80 9.41 -0.69
C ILE A 140 -5.66 10.47 0.41
N ASN A 141 -4.83 11.47 0.20
CA ASN A 141 -4.65 12.55 1.17
C ASN A 141 -5.94 13.32 1.42
N ASP A 142 -6.71 13.57 0.38
CA ASP A 142 -8.00 14.25 0.49
C ASP A 142 -8.97 13.43 1.35
N GLU A 143 -9.03 12.12 1.14
CA GLU A 143 -9.88 11.23 1.93
C GLU A 143 -9.44 11.18 3.40
N LEU A 144 -8.15 11.16 3.66
CA LEU A 144 -7.61 11.15 5.02
C LEU A 144 -7.93 12.44 5.76
N GLN A 145 -7.84 13.58 5.10
CA GLN A 145 -8.26 14.86 5.68
C GLN A 145 -9.75 14.87 6.02
N THR A 146 -10.57 14.37 5.10
CA THR A 146 -12.03 14.30 5.30
C THR A 146 -12.38 13.43 6.50
N ARG A 147 -11.61 12.37 6.74
CA ARG A 147 -11.83 11.47 7.89
C ARG A 147 -11.15 11.92 9.16
N ASP A 148 -10.48 13.05 9.15
CA ASP A 148 -9.78 13.64 10.30
C ASP A 148 -8.70 12.71 10.88
N ILE A 149 -7.96 12.02 10.02
CA ILE A 149 -6.83 11.19 10.40
C ILE A 149 -5.51 11.71 9.84
N TRP A 150 -5.55 12.91 9.30
CA TRP A 150 -4.41 13.58 8.66
C TRP A 150 -3.23 13.77 9.61
N ASP A 151 -3.51 14.09 10.85
CA ASP A 151 -2.50 14.38 11.87
C ASP A 151 -1.73 13.13 12.35
N ARG A 152 -2.22 11.94 12.03
CA ARG A 152 -1.63 10.70 12.53
C ARG A 152 -0.68 10.03 11.58
N TRP A 153 -0.43 10.65 10.41
CA TRP A 153 0.46 10.05 9.45
C TRP A 153 1.04 11.10 8.51
N THR A 154 2.13 10.74 7.88
CA THR A 154 2.98 11.68 7.19
C THR A 154 3.13 11.39 5.69
N PHE A 155 2.11 10.74 5.10
CA PHE A 155 2.14 10.40 3.67
C PHE A 155 2.32 11.64 2.79
N GLY A 156 1.64 12.73 3.15
CA GLY A 156 1.80 14.01 2.47
C GLY A 156 3.21 14.57 2.55
N GLU A 157 3.88 14.40 3.68
CA GLU A 157 5.27 14.82 3.85
C GLU A 157 6.20 14.05 2.94
N PHE A 158 6.06 12.73 2.86
CA PHE A 158 6.87 11.89 2.01
C PHE A 158 6.68 12.21 0.53
N MET A 159 5.50 12.62 0.15
CA MET A 159 5.16 13.00 -1.22
C MET A 159 5.50 14.45 -1.54
N GLY A 160 5.85 15.26 -0.54
CA GLY A 160 5.98 16.70 -0.70
C GLY A 160 4.63 17.41 -0.81
N LEU A 161 3.53 16.73 -0.52
CA LEU A 161 2.18 17.30 -0.63
C LEU A 161 1.87 18.28 0.48
N GLU A 162 2.59 18.20 1.58
CA GLU A 162 2.49 19.18 2.67
C GLU A 162 2.71 20.60 2.12
N MET A 163 3.73 20.76 1.30
CA MET A 163 3.99 22.05 0.67
C MET A 163 2.85 22.49 -0.25
N TYR A 164 2.23 21.54 -0.93
CA TYR A 164 1.07 21.82 -1.77
C TYR A 164 -0.09 22.40 -0.95
N TYR A 165 -0.40 21.78 0.18
CA TYR A 165 -1.49 22.25 1.06
C TYR A 165 -1.17 23.56 1.75
N LEU A 166 0.08 23.76 2.16
CA LEU A 166 0.51 25.00 2.81
C LEU A 166 0.46 26.21 1.87
N ASN A 167 0.64 25.99 0.58
CA ASN A 167 0.67 27.04 -0.43
C ASN A 167 -0.71 27.33 -1.07
N ASN A 168 -1.68 26.55 -0.72
CA ASN A 168 -3.05 26.71 -1.18
C ASN A 168 -4.00 26.96 -0.02
#